data_500dec6b4f68de5ad8e0b2d7e69424a2
#
_entry.id   500dec6b4f68de5ad8e0b2d7e69424a2
#
_cell.length_a   1.000
_cell.length_b   1.000
_cell.length_c   1.000
_cell.angle_alpha   90.00
_cell.angle_beta   90.00
_cell.angle_gamma   90.00
#
_symmetry.space_group_name_H-M   'P 1'
#
loop_
_entity.id
_entity.type
_entity.pdbx_description
1 polymer ?
#
loop_
_entity_poly.entity_id
_entity_poly.type
_entity_poly.pdbx_seq_one_letter_code
_entity_poly.pdbx_strand_id
1 'polypeptide(L)'
;MLPVDIHLFKHIPTGAGLGGGSADAAFMIKLLNEKFKLGISEEKMEEYAARLGADCAFFIKNKPVFASGIGNIFEPIEISLKGYYLVLVKPNIFVSTRDAFACIKPQHPEVSLKEIIKRPIETWKDCMKNDFEYSV
;
A
#
# COMPACT_ATOMS: atom_id res chain seq x y z
N MET A 1 4.34 -11.39 27.05
CA MET A 1 3.40 -12.00 26.08
C MET A 1 3.71 -13.47 26.02
N LEU A 2 2.71 -14.33 26.01
CA LEU A 2 2.93 -15.77 25.83
C LEU A 2 3.49 -16.05 24.43
N PRO A 3 4.31 -17.12 24.27
CA PRO A 3 4.73 -17.54 22.94
C PRO A 3 3.53 -17.86 22.06
N VAL A 4 3.63 -17.54 20.78
CA VAL A 4 2.57 -17.80 19.79
C VAL A 4 3.16 -18.52 18.58
N ASP A 5 2.41 -19.47 18.06
CA ASP A 5 2.71 -20.11 16.79
C ASP A 5 1.95 -19.39 15.70
N ILE A 6 2.64 -19.00 14.63
CA ILE A 6 2.06 -18.28 13.49
C ILE A 6 2.07 -19.20 12.28
N HIS A 7 0.88 -19.48 11.74
CA HIS A 7 0.69 -20.19 10.49
C HIS A 7 0.17 -19.23 9.44
N LEU A 8 1.01 -18.92 8.44
CA LEU A 8 0.65 -18.02 7.35
C LEU A 8 0.30 -18.83 6.09
N PHE A 9 -0.97 -18.73 5.66
CA PHE A 9 -1.43 -19.29 4.39
C PHE A 9 -1.58 -18.16 3.36
N LYS A 10 -0.58 -18.01 2.48
CA LYS A 10 -0.53 -16.90 1.51
C LYS A 10 -1.27 -17.23 0.22
N HIS A 11 -2.27 -16.40 -0.09
CA HIS A 11 -2.92 -16.37 -1.40
C HIS A 11 -2.30 -15.31 -2.33
N ILE A 12 -1.92 -14.15 -1.79
CA ILE A 12 -1.25 -13.10 -2.55
C ILE A 12 0.25 -13.40 -2.56
N PRO A 13 0.87 -13.65 -3.72
CA PRO A 13 2.28 -14.01 -3.79
C PRO A 13 3.19 -12.85 -3.38
N THR A 14 4.35 -13.19 -2.83
CA THR A 14 5.41 -12.22 -2.55
C THR A 14 5.98 -11.66 -3.85
N GLY A 15 6.33 -10.38 -3.88
CA GLY A 15 6.93 -9.74 -5.05
C GLY A 15 5.95 -9.49 -6.21
N ALA A 16 4.65 -9.45 -5.92
CA ALA A 16 3.61 -9.20 -6.92
C ALA A 16 3.24 -7.70 -7.09
N GLY A 17 3.89 -6.79 -6.36
CA GLY A 17 3.54 -5.37 -6.38
C GLY A 17 2.20 -5.02 -5.70
N LEU A 18 1.61 -5.96 -4.96
CA LEU A 18 0.28 -5.83 -4.37
C LEU A 18 0.28 -5.49 -2.87
N GLY A 19 1.44 -5.22 -2.29
CA GLY A 19 1.54 -4.93 -0.85
C GLY A 19 1.17 -6.09 0.07
N GLY A 20 1.07 -7.34 -0.44
CA GLY A 20 0.58 -8.49 0.31
C GLY A 20 1.38 -8.78 1.58
N GLY A 21 2.72 -8.67 1.54
CA GLY A 21 3.56 -8.84 2.73
C GLY A 21 3.33 -7.75 3.78
N SER A 22 3.15 -6.51 3.33
CA SER A 22 2.85 -5.36 4.21
C SER A 22 1.47 -5.49 4.85
N ALA A 23 0.49 -5.99 4.09
CA ALA A 23 -0.83 -6.33 4.61
C ALA A 23 -0.75 -7.42 5.67
N ASP A 24 -0.03 -8.53 5.40
CA ASP A 24 0.14 -9.64 6.36
C ASP A 24 0.70 -9.11 7.69
N ALA A 25 1.74 -8.26 7.64
CA ALA A 25 2.36 -7.68 8.83
C ALA A 25 1.39 -6.80 9.62
N ALA A 26 0.68 -5.90 8.96
CA ALA A 26 -0.28 -5.01 9.61
C ALA A 26 -1.46 -5.77 10.23
N PHE A 27 -2.02 -6.73 9.49
CA PHE A 27 -3.12 -7.55 10.00
C PHE A 27 -2.66 -8.45 11.14
N MET A 28 -1.41 -8.92 11.17
CA MET A 28 -0.86 -9.64 12.32
C MET A 28 -0.82 -8.76 13.57
N ILE A 29 -0.39 -7.49 13.45
CA ILE A 29 -0.42 -6.54 14.58
C ILE A 29 -1.85 -6.39 15.10
N LYS A 30 -2.82 -6.18 14.22
CA LYS A 30 -4.25 -6.05 14.57
C LYS A 30 -4.76 -7.31 15.26
N LEU A 31 -4.46 -8.48 14.70
CA LEU A 31 -4.87 -9.77 15.24
C LEU A 31 -4.32 -10.01 16.66
N LEU A 32 -3.03 -9.72 16.89
CA LEU A 32 -2.42 -9.86 18.20
C LEU A 32 -3.03 -8.87 19.21
N ASN A 33 -3.25 -7.63 18.80
CA ASN A 33 -3.90 -6.63 19.64
C ASN A 33 -5.30 -7.06 20.07
N GLU A 34 -6.09 -7.57 19.16
CA GLU A 34 -7.45 -8.06 19.42
C GLU A 34 -7.43 -9.33 20.28
N LYS A 35 -6.67 -10.35 19.85
CA LYS A 35 -6.61 -11.66 20.51
C LYS A 35 -6.16 -11.57 21.96
N PHE A 36 -5.15 -10.76 22.24
CA PHE A 36 -4.58 -10.61 23.59
C PHE A 36 -5.11 -9.40 24.34
N LYS A 37 -6.09 -8.66 23.76
CA LYS A 37 -6.71 -7.45 24.35
C LYS A 37 -5.65 -6.47 24.86
N LEU A 38 -4.64 -6.19 24.01
CA LEU A 38 -3.50 -5.37 24.40
C LEU A 38 -3.85 -3.90 24.56
N GLY A 39 -4.98 -3.44 24.03
CA GLY A 39 -5.42 -2.04 24.13
C GLY A 39 -4.54 -1.05 23.39
N ILE A 40 -3.80 -1.51 22.37
CA ILE A 40 -2.92 -0.66 21.56
C ILE A 40 -3.79 0.18 20.61
N SER A 41 -3.62 1.53 20.63
CA SER A 41 -4.35 2.41 19.73
C SER A 41 -3.96 2.23 18.26
N GLU A 42 -4.82 2.69 17.33
CA GLU A 42 -4.52 2.63 15.89
C GLU A 42 -3.22 3.37 15.56
N GLU A 43 -3.01 4.56 16.13
CA GLU A 43 -1.81 5.36 15.91
C GLU A 43 -0.55 4.60 16.36
N LYS A 44 -0.64 3.91 17.49
CA LYS A 44 0.49 3.13 17.98
C LYS A 44 0.73 1.87 17.17
N MET A 45 -0.33 1.25 16.64
CA MET A 45 -0.19 0.16 15.68
C MET A 45 0.44 0.64 14.37
N GLU A 46 0.10 1.84 13.88
CA GLU A 46 0.74 2.46 12.71
C GLU A 46 2.24 2.67 12.93
N GLU A 47 2.64 3.17 14.10
CA GLU A 47 4.06 3.31 14.46
C GLU A 47 4.81 1.96 14.42
N TYR A 48 4.21 0.90 14.97
CA TYR A 48 4.81 -0.43 14.93
C TYR A 48 4.89 -0.98 13.52
N ALA A 49 3.83 -0.81 12.74
CA ALA A 49 3.77 -1.23 11.35
C ALA A 49 4.82 -0.51 10.49
N ALA A 50 4.98 0.81 10.64
CA ALA A 50 5.97 1.61 9.92
C ALA A 50 7.43 1.13 10.16
N ARG A 51 7.70 0.52 11.32
CA ARG A 51 9.02 -0.06 11.62
C ARG A 51 9.28 -1.38 10.89
N LEU A 52 8.23 -2.05 10.42
CA LEU A 52 8.32 -3.31 9.67
C LEU A 52 8.50 -3.05 8.16
N GLY A 53 7.92 -1.97 7.66
CA GLY A 53 8.04 -1.57 6.26
C GLY A 53 7.23 -0.32 5.96
N ALA A 54 7.64 0.43 4.93
CA ALA A 54 7.03 1.72 4.57
C ALA A 54 5.51 1.61 4.33
N ASP A 55 5.08 0.56 3.62
CA ASP A 55 3.68 0.39 3.26
C ASP A 55 2.83 -0.26 4.37
N CYS A 56 3.46 -0.82 5.43
CA CYS A 56 2.73 -1.58 6.44
C CYS A 56 1.72 -0.70 7.21
N ALA A 57 2.09 0.53 7.52
CA ALA A 57 1.25 1.45 8.29
C ALA A 57 -0.08 1.76 7.59
N PHE A 58 -0.08 1.82 6.24
CA PHE A 58 -1.30 2.01 5.46
C PHE A 58 -2.39 0.99 5.79
N PHE A 59 -2.00 -0.29 5.94
CA PHE A 59 -2.95 -1.39 6.15
C PHE A 59 -3.55 -1.43 7.56
N ILE A 60 -3.06 -0.63 8.49
CA ILE A 60 -3.68 -0.50 9.82
C ILE A 60 -5.08 0.09 9.68
N LYS A 61 -5.22 1.27 9.07
CA LYS A 61 -6.52 1.90 8.79
C LYS A 61 -7.18 1.38 7.53
N ASN A 62 -6.39 1.01 6.52
CA ASN A 62 -6.84 0.44 5.26
C ASN A 62 -7.94 1.29 4.59
N LYS A 63 -7.73 2.59 4.55
CA LYS A 63 -8.63 3.59 3.94
C LYS A 63 -7.90 4.35 2.83
N PRO A 64 -8.61 4.93 1.86
CA PRO A 64 -7.98 5.75 0.83
C PRO A 64 -7.20 6.91 1.44
N VAL A 65 -5.94 7.05 1.03
CA VAL A 65 -5.04 8.12 1.47
C VAL A 65 -4.19 8.61 0.30
N PHE A 66 -3.78 9.87 0.37
CA PHE A 66 -2.65 10.35 -0.40
C PHE A 66 -1.39 10.11 0.43
N ALA A 67 -0.50 9.28 -0.10
CA ALA A 67 0.76 8.97 0.55
C ALA A 67 1.89 9.83 -0.02
N SER A 68 2.76 10.33 0.85
CA SER A 68 3.96 11.10 0.51
C SER A 68 5.17 10.61 1.31
N GLY A 69 6.32 11.28 1.11
CA GLY A 69 7.57 10.82 1.69
C GLY A 69 8.04 9.53 1.01
N ILE A 70 8.35 8.50 1.80
CA ILE A 70 8.66 7.16 1.32
C ILE A 70 7.42 6.24 1.29
N GLY A 71 6.20 6.83 1.26
CA GLY A 71 4.93 6.11 1.37
C GLY A 71 4.42 5.98 2.80
N ASN A 72 4.92 6.78 3.72
CA ASN A 72 4.66 6.68 5.17
C ASN A 72 3.97 7.90 5.78
N ILE A 73 3.74 8.95 5.00
CA ILE A 73 3.00 10.15 5.42
C ILE A 73 1.65 10.10 4.74
N PHE A 74 0.58 9.96 5.52
CA PHE A 74 -0.78 9.74 5.01
C PHE A 74 -1.66 10.96 5.22
N GLU A 75 -2.31 11.39 4.15
CA GLU A 75 -3.36 12.39 4.17
C GLU A 75 -4.65 11.73 3.68
N PRO A 76 -5.71 11.69 4.50
CA PRO A 76 -6.98 11.12 4.09
C PRO A 76 -7.54 11.81 2.84
N ILE A 77 -8.08 11.01 1.92
CA ILE A 77 -8.75 11.50 0.72
C ILE A 77 -10.14 10.88 0.58
N GLU A 78 -11.05 11.66 0.02
CA GLU A 78 -12.39 11.18 -0.30
C GLU A 78 -12.42 10.67 -1.74
N ILE A 79 -12.24 9.36 -1.89
CA ILE A 79 -12.35 8.67 -3.17
C ILE A 79 -13.11 7.37 -2.98
N SER A 80 -13.96 7.02 -3.95
CA SER A 80 -14.65 5.74 -3.97
C SER A 80 -14.66 5.17 -5.37
N LEU A 81 -14.18 3.94 -5.50
CA LEU A 81 -14.27 3.14 -6.72
C LEU A 81 -15.44 2.14 -6.66
N LYS A 82 -16.43 2.41 -5.79
CA LYS A 82 -17.63 1.57 -5.69
C LYS A 82 -18.38 1.56 -7.02
N GLY A 83 -18.66 0.37 -7.53
CA GLY A 83 -19.31 0.17 -8.83
C GLY A 83 -18.34 -0.06 -10.00
N TYR A 84 -17.05 0.07 -9.77
CA TYR A 84 -16.02 -0.32 -10.73
C TYR A 84 -15.50 -1.72 -10.43
N TYR A 85 -15.01 -2.38 -11.46
CA TYR A 85 -14.37 -3.70 -11.36
C TYR A 85 -12.87 -3.56 -11.67
N LEU A 86 -12.05 -4.25 -10.88
CA LEU A 86 -10.62 -4.33 -11.09
C LEU A 86 -10.28 -5.69 -11.73
N VAL A 87 -9.59 -5.66 -12.86
CA VAL A 87 -9.00 -6.86 -13.49
C VAL A 87 -7.52 -6.84 -13.22
N LEU A 88 -7.04 -7.81 -12.43
CA LEU A 88 -5.63 -7.95 -12.10
C LEU A 88 -4.96 -8.90 -13.10
N VAL A 89 -3.99 -8.38 -13.85
CA VAL A 89 -3.16 -9.18 -14.78
C VAL A 89 -1.74 -9.20 -14.25
N LYS A 90 -1.26 -10.38 -13.84
CA LYS A 90 0.11 -10.58 -13.36
C LYS A 90 0.82 -11.59 -14.26
N PRO A 91 1.69 -11.14 -15.17
CA PRO A 91 2.55 -12.06 -15.92
C PRO A 91 3.55 -12.76 -14.98
N ASN A 92 4.08 -13.90 -15.44
CA ASN A 92 5.06 -14.64 -14.64
C ASN A 92 6.48 -14.06 -14.82
N ILE A 93 6.61 -12.77 -14.57
CA ILE A 93 7.85 -12.00 -14.63
C ILE A 93 8.14 -11.51 -13.22
N PHE A 94 9.38 -11.73 -12.78
CA PHE A 94 9.84 -11.18 -11.50
C PHE A 94 10.58 -9.88 -11.75
N VAL A 95 10.18 -8.81 -11.06
CA VAL A 95 10.86 -7.52 -11.05
C VAL A 95 11.32 -7.23 -9.63
N SER A 96 12.61 -7.04 -9.46
CA SER A 96 13.19 -6.62 -8.19
C SER A 96 12.78 -5.17 -7.89
N THR A 97 12.27 -4.90 -6.71
CA THR A 97 11.96 -3.53 -6.24
C THR A 97 13.16 -2.61 -6.37
N ARG A 98 14.36 -3.13 -6.06
CA ARG A 98 15.62 -2.38 -6.17
C ARG A 98 15.89 -1.95 -7.61
N ASP A 99 15.72 -2.86 -8.56
CA ASP A 99 16.02 -2.59 -9.97
C ASP A 99 14.97 -1.64 -10.57
N ALA A 100 13.70 -1.81 -10.19
CA ALA A 100 12.63 -0.91 -10.57
C ALA A 100 12.92 0.54 -10.12
N PHE A 101 13.28 0.74 -8.86
CA PHE A 101 13.64 2.07 -8.34
C PHE A 101 14.92 2.65 -8.94
N ALA A 102 15.90 1.82 -9.33
CA ALA A 102 17.15 2.30 -9.91
C ALA A 102 16.97 3.05 -11.24
N CYS A 103 15.90 2.77 -11.96
CA CYS A 103 15.57 3.38 -13.26
C CYS A 103 14.66 4.60 -13.16
N ILE A 104 14.13 4.90 -11.96
CA ILE A 104 13.22 6.04 -11.78
C ILE A 104 13.99 7.34 -11.67
N LYS A 105 13.52 8.35 -12.39
CA LYS A 105 13.92 9.75 -12.20
C LYS A 105 12.73 10.51 -11.64
N PRO A 106 12.68 10.75 -10.32
CA PRO A 106 11.58 11.46 -9.70
C PRO A 106 11.40 12.84 -10.33
N GLN A 107 10.17 13.16 -10.71
CA GLN A 107 9.80 14.46 -11.27
C GLN A 107 8.55 14.98 -10.56
N HIS A 108 8.43 16.30 -10.51
CA HIS A 108 7.18 16.91 -10.09
C HIS A 108 6.18 16.83 -11.25
N PRO A 109 4.99 16.23 -11.04
CA PRO A 109 3.98 16.20 -12.08
C PRO A 109 3.46 17.62 -12.35
N GLU A 110 3.09 17.91 -13.58
CA GLU A 110 2.50 19.21 -13.96
C GLU A 110 1.17 19.46 -13.22
N VAL A 111 0.41 18.40 -12.99
CA VAL A 111 -0.86 18.44 -12.24
C VAL A 111 -0.74 17.49 -11.04
N SER A 112 -1.09 17.99 -9.85
CA SER A 112 -1.07 17.20 -8.64
C SER A 112 -2.03 16.01 -8.72
N LEU A 113 -1.61 14.84 -8.23
CA LEU A 113 -2.49 13.68 -8.10
C LEU A 113 -3.76 14.01 -7.29
N LYS A 114 -3.68 14.91 -6.30
CA LYS A 114 -4.86 15.38 -5.53
C LYS A 114 -5.88 16.14 -6.38
N GLU A 115 -5.45 16.73 -7.48
CA GLU A 115 -6.34 17.40 -8.44
C GLU A 115 -6.88 16.40 -9.46
N ILE A 116 -6.04 15.47 -9.90
CA ILE A 116 -6.44 14.44 -10.86
C ILE A 116 -7.56 13.56 -10.31
N ILE A 117 -7.45 13.12 -9.05
CA ILE A 117 -8.46 12.25 -8.44
C ILE A 117 -9.84 12.89 -8.27
N LYS A 118 -9.94 14.22 -8.39
CA LYS A 118 -11.22 14.94 -8.37
C LYS A 118 -11.92 14.96 -9.73
N ARG A 119 -11.20 14.57 -10.77
CA ARG A 119 -11.73 14.51 -12.15
C ARG A 119 -12.49 13.18 -12.36
N PRO A 120 -13.34 13.10 -13.40
CA PRO A 120 -13.97 11.83 -13.77
C PRO A 120 -12.92 10.74 -14.00
N ILE A 121 -13.19 9.52 -13.50
CA ILE A 121 -12.24 8.40 -13.52
C ILE A 121 -11.79 8.04 -14.94
N GLU A 122 -12.65 8.26 -15.93
CA GLU A 122 -12.37 7.99 -17.34
C GLU A 122 -11.20 8.83 -17.87
N THR A 123 -10.93 9.98 -17.24
CA THR A 123 -9.84 10.89 -17.62
C THR A 123 -8.50 10.57 -16.95
N TRP A 124 -8.49 9.69 -15.93
CA TRP A 124 -7.29 9.40 -15.15
C TRP A 124 -6.19 8.75 -15.98
N LYS A 125 -6.56 7.87 -16.91
CA LYS A 125 -5.62 7.18 -17.81
C LYS A 125 -4.71 8.13 -18.62
N ASP A 126 -5.18 9.34 -18.88
CA ASP A 126 -4.46 10.32 -19.68
C ASP A 126 -3.57 11.24 -18.84
N CYS A 127 -3.84 11.33 -17.52
CA CYS A 127 -3.21 12.28 -16.61
C CYS A 127 -2.42 11.60 -15.48
N MET A 128 -2.81 10.39 -15.09
CA MET A 128 -2.18 9.66 -13.99
C MET A 128 -1.25 8.60 -14.56
N LYS A 129 0.05 8.79 -14.38
CA LYS A 129 1.06 7.85 -14.83
C LYS A 129 1.79 7.26 -13.64
N ASN A 130 2.14 6.00 -13.75
CA ASN A 130 3.03 5.35 -12.80
C ASN A 130 4.46 5.48 -13.29
N ASP A 131 5.34 6.09 -12.49
CA ASP A 131 6.74 6.28 -12.86
C ASP A 131 7.45 4.96 -13.14
N PHE A 132 6.95 3.85 -12.60
CA PHE A 132 7.47 2.51 -12.89
C PHE A 132 7.16 2.01 -14.31
N GLU A 133 6.25 2.61 -15.06
CA GLU A 133 5.91 2.18 -16.44
C GLU A 133 7.12 2.20 -17.38
N TYR A 134 8.16 2.97 -17.04
CA TYR A 134 9.38 3.05 -17.85
C TYR A 134 10.49 2.10 -17.36
N SER A 135 10.32 1.46 -16.22
CA SER A 135 11.36 0.65 -15.57
C SER A 135 10.97 -0.81 -15.35
N VAL A 136 9.72 -1.16 -15.63
CA VAL A 136 9.17 -2.49 -15.39
C VAL A 136 8.56 -3.07 -16.67
#